data_30204bd77a75daa2af025cb30dd50540
#
_entry.id   30204bd77a75daa2af025cb30dd50540
#
_cell.length_a   1.000
_cell.length_b   1.000
_cell.length_c   1.000
_cell.angle_alpha   90.00
_cell.angle_beta   90.00
_cell.angle_gamma   90.00
#
_symmetry.space_group_name_H-M   'P 1'
#
loop_
_entity.id
_entity.type
_entity.pdbx_description
1 polymer ?
#
loop_
_entity_poly.entity_id
_entity_poly.type
_entity_poly.pdbx_seq_one_letter_code
_entity_poly.pdbx_strand_id
1 'polypeptide(L)'
;MVQATNNFQIIGGEHRGRKFNFPDAPGLRPTPNKVRETLFNWIQLKSSNKVFLDLFAGSGALGFEALSRGARKVISIEKDSGAFKSLEKNRKNLRSDKIQIINADALDFLSNKTTQVFDFVLLDPPFHQKLLEKALKRLSKNGFLALGSQIYIESEFEITDDFLNQEISQKSKINKQKRSGQVHYCLIEVL
;
A
#
# COMPACT_ATOMS: atom_id res chain seq x y z
N MET A 1 -15.62 -26.66 -8.37
CA MET A 1 -16.07 -25.86 -7.22
C MET A 1 -15.83 -24.39 -7.55
N VAL A 2 -16.87 -23.56 -7.54
CA VAL A 2 -16.70 -22.09 -7.70
C VAL A 2 -16.10 -21.58 -6.39
N GLN A 3 -14.86 -21.06 -6.43
CA GLN A 3 -14.27 -20.42 -5.26
C GLN A 3 -15.12 -19.20 -4.89
N ALA A 4 -15.47 -19.09 -3.61
CA ALA A 4 -16.12 -17.89 -3.09
C ALA A 4 -15.22 -16.68 -3.39
N THR A 5 -15.80 -15.64 -3.97
CA THR A 5 -15.09 -14.40 -4.28
C THR A 5 -15.64 -13.28 -3.44
N ASN A 6 -14.73 -12.60 -2.73
CA ASN A 6 -15.03 -11.35 -2.05
C ASN A 6 -14.89 -10.17 -3.02
N ASN A 7 -15.42 -9.01 -2.66
CA ASN A 7 -15.26 -7.80 -3.46
C ASN A 7 -15.04 -6.56 -2.58
N PHE A 8 -14.38 -5.57 -3.17
CA PHE A 8 -14.34 -4.22 -2.64
C PHE A 8 -14.75 -3.23 -3.73
N GLN A 9 -15.15 -2.04 -3.33
CA GLN A 9 -15.56 -0.97 -4.23
C GLN A 9 -14.59 0.21 -4.15
N ILE A 10 -14.26 0.81 -5.29
CA ILE A 10 -13.51 2.07 -5.38
C ILE A 10 -14.37 3.21 -4.84
N ILE A 11 -13.80 4.02 -3.93
CA ILE A 11 -14.52 5.06 -3.19
C ILE A 11 -14.52 6.38 -3.94
N GLY A 12 -13.42 6.72 -4.61
CA GLY A 12 -13.26 8.01 -5.26
C GLY A 12 -12.48 7.96 -6.57
N GLY A 13 -12.41 9.12 -7.25
CA GLY A 13 -11.65 9.28 -8.50
C GLY A 13 -12.36 8.75 -9.74
N GLU A 14 -11.58 8.53 -10.82
CA GLU A 14 -12.06 8.15 -12.16
C GLU A 14 -12.87 6.86 -12.19
N HIS A 15 -12.49 5.90 -11.32
CA HIS A 15 -13.12 4.58 -11.28
C HIS A 15 -14.09 4.40 -10.13
N ARG A 16 -14.56 5.49 -9.51
CA ARG A 16 -15.51 5.46 -8.39
C ARG A 16 -16.71 4.56 -8.69
N GLY A 17 -17.07 3.72 -7.71
CA GLY A 17 -18.20 2.81 -7.80
C GLY A 17 -17.86 1.45 -8.45
N ARG A 18 -16.71 1.32 -9.12
CA ARG A 18 -16.29 0.02 -9.66
C ARG A 18 -16.03 -0.98 -8.54
N LYS A 19 -16.47 -2.21 -8.77
CA LYS A 19 -16.25 -3.35 -7.88
C LYS A 19 -15.14 -4.23 -8.44
N PHE A 20 -14.22 -4.62 -7.59
CA PHE A 20 -13.14 -5.54 -7.88
C PHE A 20 -13.25 -6.78 -7.00
N ASN A 21 -12.99 -7.93 -7.61
CA ASN A 21 -13.05 -9.21 -6.92
C ASN A 21 -11.65 -9.62 -6.43
N PHE A 22 -11.62 -10.35 -5.34
CA PHE A 22 -10.43 -11.02 -4.82
C PHE A 22 -10.81 -12.38 -4.22
N PRO A 23 -9.87 -13.35 -4.17
CA PRO A 23 -10.16 -14.68 -3.64
C PRO A 23 -10.45 -14.64 -2.14
N ASP A 24 -11.24 -15.57 -1.67
CA ASP A 24 -11.37 -15.82 -0.24
C ASP A 24 -10.15 -16.63 0.21
N ALA A 25 -9.24 -15.99 0.91
CA ALA A 25 -8.01 -16.60 1.41
C ALA A 25 -7.73 -16.14 2.86
N PRO A 26 -7.16 -16.99 3.70
CA PRO A 26 -6.81 -16.63 5.07
C PRO A 26 -5.92 -15.38 5.13
N GLY A 27 -6.33 -14.39 5.92
CA GLY A 27 -5.61 -13.12 6.08
C GLY A 27 -5.83 -12.12 4.96
N LEU A 28 -6.48 -12.48 3.85
CA LEU A 28 -6.75 -11.56 2.74
C LEU A 28 -8.07 -10.82 2.99
N ARG A 29 -7.99 -9.64 3.57
CA ARG A 29 -9.12 -8.73 3.77
C ARG A 29 -8.79 -7.37 3.20
N PRO A 30 -9.73 -6.69 2.51
CA PRO A 30 -9.49 -5.34 2.06
C PRO A 30 -9.48 -4.40 3.27
N THR A 31 -8.59 -3.42 3.27
CA THR A 31 -8.64 -2.30 4.20
C THR A 31 -10.05 -1.70 4.20
N PRO A 32 -10.68 -1.53 5.37
CA PRO A 32 -12.05 -1.04 5.48
C PRO A 32 -12.26 0.28 4.74
N ASN A 33 -13.43 0.47 4.14
CA ASN A 33 -13.76 1.68 3.36
C ASN A 33 -13.47 2.97 4.13
N LYS A 34 -13.84 3.02 5.43
CA LYS A 34 -13.61 4.19 6.29
C LYS A 34 -12.12 4.52 6.47
N VAL A 35 -11.27 3.49 6.58
CA VAL A 35 -9.82 3.67 6.71
C VAL A 35 -9.24 4.16 5.39
N ARG A 36 -9.59 3.53 4.26
CA ARG A 36 -9.19 3.97 2.91
C ARG A 36 -9.62 5.40 2.62
N GLU A 37 -10.86 5.75 2.93
CA GLU A 37 -11.38 7.11 2.78
C GLU A 37 -10.56 8.11 3.60
N THR A 38 -10.25 7.76 4.86
CA THR A 38 -9.41 8.60 5.73
C THR A 38 -8.03 8.81 5.13
N LEU A 39 -7.35 7.73 4.71
CA LEU A 39 -6.04 7.83 4.05
C LEU A 39 -6.08 8.77 2.85
N PHE A 40 -6.98 8.50 1.91
CA PHE A 40 -7.01 9.26 0.66
C PHE A 40 -7.51 10.71 0.84
N ASN A 41 -8.26 11.02 1.91
CA ASN A 41 -8.54 12.39 2.31
C ASN A 41 -7.28 13.10 2.87
N TRP A 42 -6.41 12.37 3.60
CA TRP A 42 -5.16 12.94 4.10
C TRP A 42 -4.20 13.36 2.99
N ILE A 43 -4.17 12.59 1.88
CA ILE A 43 -3.22 12.78 0.78
C ILE A 43 -3.84 13.40 -0.48
N GLN A 44 -5.14 13.75 -0.47
CA GLN A 44 -5.90 14.12 -1.68
C GLN A 44 -5.27 15.27 -2.48
N LEU A 45 -4.66 16.27 -1.84
CA LEU A 45 -4.00 17.40 -2.51
C LEU A 45 -2.59 17.08 -3.03
N LYS A 46 -2.01 15.96 -2.60
CA LYS A 46 -0.62 15.58 -2.89
C LYS A 46 -0.48 14.32 -3.75
N SER A 47 -1.56 13.56 -3.95
CA SER A 47 -1.50 12.21 -4.54
C SER A 47 -1.59 12.18 -6.07
N SER A 48 -2.15 13.22 -6.69
CA SER A 48 -2.28 13.28 -8.15
C SER A 48 -0.91 13.38 -8.83
N ASN A 49 -0.77 12.66 -9.94
CA ASN A 49 0.47 12.58 -10.74
C ASN A 49 1.69 12.03 -9.98
N LYS A 50 1.49 11.26 -8.93
CA LYS A 50 2.52 10.68 -8.06
C LYS A 50 2.74 9.19 -8.33
N VAL A 51 3.92 8.69 -7.95
CA VAL A 51 4.28 7.26 -8.04
C VAL A 51 4.07 6.59 -6.70
N PHE A 52 3.29 5.51 -6.72
CA PHE A 52 2.94 4.73 -5.54
C PHE A 52 3.59 3.35 -5.57
N LEU A 53 4.04 2.88 -4.41
CA LEU A 53 4.38 1.50 -4.13
C LEU A 53 3.37 0.93 -3.14
N ASP A 54 2.61 -0.08 -3.54
CA ASP A 54 1.73 -0.87 -2.69
C ASP A 54 2.46 -2.20 -2.40
N LEU A 55 3.14 -2.25 -1.24
CA LEU A 55 4.13 -3.29 -0.97
C LEU A 55 3.52 -4.62 -0.53
N PHE A 56 2.28 -4.60 -0.02
CA PHE A 56 1.54 -5.78 0.41
C PHE A 56 0.13 -5.69 -0.18
N ALA A 57 0.02 -5.85 -1.50
CA ALA A 57 -1.18 -5.45 -2.24
C ALA A 57 -2.44 -6.21 -1.83
N GLY A 58 -2.35 -7.47 -1.50
CA GLY A 58 -3.47 -8.27 -1.05
C GLY A 58 -4.65 -8.23 -2.03
N SER A 59 -5.77 -7.65 -1.60
CA SER A 59 -6.95 -7.43 -2.45
C SER A 59 -6.74 -6.37 -3.54
N GLY A 60 -5.73 -5.51 -3.39
CA GLY A 60 -5.46 -4.36 -4.27
C GLY A 60 -6.26 -3.10 -3.90
N ALA A 61 -6.97 -3.10 -2.77
CA ALA A 61 -7.88 -2.01 -2.44
C ALA A 61 -7.18 -0.64 -2.33
N LEU A 62 -5.94 -0.60 -1.82
CA LEU A 62 -5.16 0.63 -1.72
C LEU A 62 -4.57 1.06 -3.07
N GLY A 63 -3.93 0.14 -3.79
CA GLY A 63 -3.30 0.44 -5.08
C GLY A 63 -4.30 0.87 -6.16
N PHE A 64 -5.44 0.19 -6.28
CA PHE A 64 -6.49 0.59 -7.23
C PHE A 64 -7.20 1.89 -6.83
N GLU A 65 -7.34 2.19 -5.54
CA GLU A 65 -7.84 3.48 -5.10
C GLU A 65 -6.87 4.62 -5.44
N ALA A 66 -5.56 4.42 -5.23
CA ALA A 66 -4.53 5.38 -5.63
C ALA A 66 -4.56 5.64 -7.13
N LEU A 67 -4.65 4.58 -7.96
CA LEU A 67 -4.81 4.70 -9.39
C LEU A 67 -6.03 5.54 -9.75
N SER A 68 -7.19 5.22 -9.17
CA SER A 68 -8.45 5.92 -9.41
C SER A 68 -8.39 7.40 -9.08
N ARG A 69 -7.59 7.77 -8.08
CA ARG A 69 -7.42 9.17 -7.65
C ARG A 69 -6.29 9.90 -8.38
N GLY A 70 -5.84 9.36 -9.52
CA GLY A 70 -4.96 10.06 -10.43
C GLY A 70 -3.48 9.82 -10.18
N ALA A 71 -3.07 8.73 -9.51
CA ALA A 71 -1.68 8.34 -9.46
C ALA A 71 -1.10 8.22 -10.88
N ARG A 72 0.12 8.72 -11.09
CA ARG A 72 0.85 8.59 -12.36
C ARG A 72 1.24 7.14 -12.65
N LYS A 73 1.66 6.45 -11.60
CA LYS A 73 2.05 5.04 -11.64
C LYS A 73 1.81 4.39 -10.28
N VAL A 74 1.34 3.16 -10.29
CA VAL A 74 1.25 2.30 -9.10
C VAL A 74 2.02 1.02 -9.37
N ILE A 75 2.89 0.63 -8.45
CA ILE A 75 3.53 -0.69 -8.44
C ILE A 75 2.99 -1.43 -7.23
N SER A 76 2.36 -2.59 -7.46
CA SER A 76 1.76 -3.42 -6.42
C SER A 76 2.50 -4.75 -6.35
N ILE A 77 2.95 -5.12 -5.15
CA ILE A 77 3.67 -6.35 -4.89
C ILE A 77 2.75 -7.32 -4.15
N GLU A 78 2.63 -8.53 -4.67
CA GLU A 78 1.80 -9.57 -4.07
C GLU A 78 2.47 -10.94 -4.22
N LYS A 79 2.65 -11.65 -3.10
CA LYS A 79 3.32 -12.96 -3.11
C LYS A 79 2.38 -14.12 -3.35
N ASP A 80 1.11 -14.01 -2.93
CA ASP A 80 0.13 -15.06 -3.16
C ASP A 80 -0.28 -15.11 -4.63
N SER A 81 -0.10 -16.25 -5.26
CA SER A 81 -0.36 -16.41 -6.70
C SER A 81 -1.84 -16.30 -7.08
N GLY A 82 -2.74 -16.63 -6.14
CA GLY A 82 -4.20 -16.49 -6.33
C GLY A 82 -4.62 -15.04 -6.30
N ALA A 83 -4.16 -14.28 -5.29
CA ALA A 83 -4.37 -12.85 -5.18
C ALA A 83 -3.75 -12.11 -6.37
N PHE A 84 -2.50 -12.44 -6.75
CA PHE A 84 -1.84 -11.89 -7.93
C PHE A 84 -2.66 -12.08 -9.22
N LYS A 85 -3.18 -13.28 -9.47
CA LYS A 85 -4.03 -13.55 -10.65
C LYS A 85 -5.30 -12.70 -10.64
N SER A 86 -5.90 -12.50 -9.46
CA SER A 86 -7.07 -11.66 -9.29
C SER A 86 -6.77 -10.18 -9.54
N LEU A 87 -5.64 -9.68 -9.01
CA LEU A 87 -5.16 -8.32 -9.26
C LEU A 87 -4.92 -8.08 -10.76
N GLU A 88 -4.27 -9.01 -11.45
CA GLU A 88 -4.04 -8.93 -12.89
C GLU A 88 -5.35 -8.93 -13.69
N LYS A 89 -6.34 -9.73 -13.29
CA LYS A 89 -7.68 -9.70 -13.90
C LYS A 89 -8.35 -8.35 -13.72
N ASN A 90 -8.29 -7.80 -12.50
CA ASN A 90 -8.83 -6.48 -12.20
C ASN A 90 -8.13 -5.36 -12.99
N ARG A 91 -6.79 -5.42 -13.11
CA ARG A 91 -5.99 -4.49 -13.92
C ARG A 91 -6.42 -4.51 -15.40
N LYS A 92 -6.57 -5.70 -15.98
CA LYS A 92 -7.02 -5.87 -17.37
C LYS A 92 -8.41 -5.27 -17.60
N ASN A 93 -9.31 -5.43 -16.63
CA ASN A 93 -10.66 -4.85 -16.69
C ASN A 93 -10.65 -3.31 -16.66
N LEU A 94 -9.64 -2.69 -16.05
CA LEU A 94 -9.46 -1.24 -16.08
C LEU A 94 -8.87 -0.71 -17.38
N ARG A 95 -8.21 -1.56 -18.16
CA ARG A 95 -7.46 -1.19 -19.37
C ARG A 95 -6.43 -0.08 -19.09
N SER A 96 -5.80 -0.11 -17.91
CA SER A 96 -4.82 0.89 -17.49
C SER A 96 -3.42 0.31 -17.51
N ASP A 97 -2.49 1.02 -18.11
CA ASP A 97 -1.05 0.78 -18.10
C ASP A 97 -0.33 1.44 -16.91
N LYS A 98 -1.05 2.27 -16.16
CA LYS A 98 -0.54 3.01 -15.00
C LYS A 98 -0.35 2.16 -13.74
N ILE A 99 -0.87 0.92 -13.73
CA ILE A 99 -0.68 -0.01 -12.62
C ILE A 99 0.06 -1.25 -13.09
N GLN A 100 1.16 -1.56 -12.42
CA GLN A 100 1.96 -2.77 -12.61
C GLN A 100 1.82 -3.65 -11.38
N ILE A 101 1.57 -4.93 -11.58
CA ILE A 101 1.46 -5.91 -10.50
C ILE A 101 2.60 -6.90 -10.64
N ILE A 102 3.31 -7.15 -9.56
CA ILE A 102 4.48 -8.02 -9.52
C ILE A 102 4.22 -9.15 -8.54
N ASN A 103 4.33 -10.40 -9.00
CA ASN A 103 4.24 -11.56 -8.13
C ASN A 103 5.60 -11.81 -7.48
N ALA A 104 5.79 -11.31 -6.27
CA ALA A 104 7.02 -11.45 -5.51
C ALA A 104 6.76 -11.32 -4.01
N ASP A 105 7.68 -11.83 -3.19
CA ASP A 105 7.73 -11.48 -1.78
C ASP A 105 8.18 -10.02 -1.62
N ALA A 106 7.51 -9.29 -0.72
CA ALA A 106 7.76 -7.87 -0.48
C ALA A 106 9.21 -7.58 -0.05
N LEU A 107 9.76 -8.43 0.82
CA LEU A 107 11.14 -8.25 1.30
C LEU A 107 12.16 -8.61 0.23
N ASP A 108 11.88 -9.59 -0.62
CA ASP A 108 12.75 -9.93 -1.75
C ASP A 108 12.76 -8.80 -2.78
N PHE A 109 11.58 -8.22 -3.09
CA PHE A 109 11.50 -7.04 -3.95
C PHE A 109 12.36 -5.88 -3.42
N LEU A 110 12.35 -5.66 -2.10
CA LEU A 110 13.14 -4.60 -1.47
C LEU A 110 14.63 -4.96 -1.24
N SER A 111 15.09 -6.15 -1.59
CA SER A 111 16.47 -6.61 -1.29
C SER A 111 17.53 -5.90 -2.12
N ASN A 112 17.20 -5.50 -3.33
CA ASN A 112 18.13 -4.84 -4.23
C ASN A 112 18.02 -3.33 -4.14
N LYS A 113 19.16 -2.65 -4.33
CA LYS A 113 19.16 -1.19 -4.49
C LYS A 113 18.40 -0.80 -5.75
N THR A 114 17.70 0.31 -5.67
CA THR A 114 16.96 0.88 -6.79
C THR A 114 17.28 2.36 -6.98
N THR A 115 17.12 2.84 -8.21
CA THR A 115 17.11 4.27 -8.54
C THR A 115 15.68 4.81 -8.65
N GLN A 116 14.68 3.93 -8.56
CA GLN A 116 13.28 4.33 -8.60
C GLN A 116 12.81 4.76 -7.21
N VAL A 117 12.59 6.04 -7.04
CA VAL A 117 12.00 6.64 -5.83
C VAL A 117 10.48 6.62 -5.93
N PHE A 118 9.83 6.40 -4.79
CA PHE A 118 8.38 6.47 -4.67
C PHE A 118 7.95 7.69 -3.86
N ASP A 119 6.95 8.41 -4.40
CA ASP A 119 6.34 9.54 -3.69
C ASP A 119 5.51 9.06 -2.50
N PHE A 120 4.84 7.90 -2.67
CA PHE A 120 4.03 7.26 -1.65
C PHE A 120 4.32 5.77 -1.56
N VAL A 121 4.49 5.27 -0.34
CA VAL A 121 4.59 3.84 -0.03
C VAL A 121 3.43 3.45 0.87
N LEU A 122 2.69 2.40 0.49
CA LEU A 122 1.58 1.85 1.25
C LEU A 122 2.04 0.55 1.90
N LEU A 123 2.01 0.50 3.23
CA LEU A 123 2.45 -0.63 4.04
C LEU A 123 1.28 -1.14 4.90
N ASP A 124 0.64 -2.21 4.46
CA ASP A 124 -0.36 -2.97 5.21
C ASP A 124 0.07 -4.45 5.28
N PRO A 125 1.18 -4.74 6.00
CA PRO A 125 1.71 -6.09 6.10
C PRO A 125 0.81 -6.98 6.96
N PRO A 126 0.84 -8.32 6.77
CA PRO A 126 0.28 -9.25 7.73
C PRO A 126 0.85 -9.01 9.13
N PHE A 127 -0.03 -8.89 10.13
CA PHE A 127 0.33 -8.57 11.51
C PHE A 127 1.11 -9.71 12.19
N HIS A 128 1.82 -9.40 13.28
CA HIS A 128 2.57 -10.34 14.13
C HIS A 128 3.70 -11.12 13.44
N GLN A 129 4.22 -10.61 12.31
CA GLN A 129 5.30 -11.27 11.54
C GLN A 129 6.59 -10.43 11.46
N LYS A 130 6.64 -9.28 12.11
CA LYS A 130 7.78 -8.32 12.05
C LYS A 130 8.15 -7.95 10.60
N LEU A 131 7.16 -7.92 9.71
CA LEU A 131 7.37 -7.55 8.31
C LEU A 131 7.48 -6.04 8.14
N LEU A 132 6.79 -5.27 8.98
CA LEU A 132 6.81 -3.81 8.94
C LEU A 132 8.22 -3.28 9.18
N GLU A 133 8.88 -3.71 10.26
CA GLU A 133 10.23 -3.29 10.64
C GLU A 133 11.23 -3.62 9.53
N LYS A 134 11.16 -4.86 9.01
CA LYS A 134 12.06 -5.31 7.94
C LYS A 134 11.84 -4.50 6.66
N ALA A 135 10.57 -4.19 6.31
CA ALA A 135 10.24 -3.40 5.13
C ALA A 135 10.75 -1.96 5.27
N LEU A 136 10.50 -1.30 6.41
CA LEU A 136 10.98 0.06 6.66
C LEU A 136 12.50 0.18 6.57
N LYS A 137 13.24 -0.78 7.17
CA LYS A 137 14.71 -0.82 7.06
C LYS A 137 15.20 -0.95 5.63
N ARG A 138 14.58 -1.82 4.82
CA ARG A 138 14.99 -2.03 3.43
C ARG A 138 14.60 -0.85 2.54
N LEU A 139 13.40 -0.30 2.68
CA LEU A 139 12.96 0.92 1.99
C LEU A 139 13.95 2.06 2.20
N SER A 140 14.34 2.26 3.46
CA SER A 140 15.25 3.31 3.88
C SER A 140 16.67 3.15 3.32
N LYS A 141 17.21 1.91 3.30
CA LYS A 141 18.60 1.64 2.93
C LYS A 141 18.83 1.48 1.42
N ASN A 142 17.81 1.06 0.68
CA ASN A 142 17.98 0.57 -0.69
C ASN A 142 17.50 1.56 -1.77
N GLY A 143 17.26 2.84 -1.40
CA GLY A 143 17.00 3.90 -2.37
C GLY A 143 15.55 4.05 -2.81
N PHE A 144 14.60 3.43 -2.11
CA PHE A 144 13.17 3.53 -2.43
C PHE A 144 12.54 4.86 -1.99
N LEU A 145 13.15 5.54 -1.01
CA LEU A 145 12.68 6.78 -0.38
C LEU A 145 13.58 7.95 -0.68
N ALA A 146 13.00 9.13 -0.80
CA ALA A 146 13.70 10.42 -0.89
C ALA A 146 13.03 11.46 0.02
N LEU A 147 13.63 12.62 0.12
CA LEU A 147 13.04 13.78 0.80
C LEU A 147 11.62 14.04 0.26
N GLY A 148 10.65 14.14 1.16
CA GLY A 148 9.24 14.34 0.85
C GLY A 148 8.46 13.06 0.54
N SER A 149 9.10 11.89 0.45
CA SER A 149 8.38 10.62 0.35
C SER A 149 7.44 10.44 1.54
N GLN A 150 6.23 9.95 1.29
CA GLN A 150 5.26 9.67 2.33
C GLN A 150 5.01 8.18 2.44
N ILE A 151 4.93 7.67 3.67
CA ILE A 151 4.67 6.26 3.96
C ILE A 151 3.39 6.16 4.77
N TYR A 152 2.41 5.46 4.22
CA TYR A 152 1.23 5.03 4.96
C TYR A 152 1.51 3.68 5.59
N ILE A 153 1.18 3.54 6.87
CA ILE A 153 1.42 2.32 7.65
C ILE A 153 0.11 1.89 8.32
N GLU A 154 -0.24 0.62 8.20
CA GLU A 154 -1.18 -0.08 9.09
C GLU A 154 -0.40 -1.04 9.99
N SER A 155 -0.75 -1.08 11.29
CA SER A 155 -0.07 -1.92 12.28
C SER A 155 -1.00 -2.33 13.42
N GLU A 156 -0.64 -3.40 14.12
CA GLU A 156 -1.29 -3.86 15.35
C GLU A 156 -0.89 -3.05 16.60
N PHE A 157 0.10 -2.17 16.49
CA PHE A 157 0.59 -1.31 17.57
C PHE A 157 0.72 0.14 17.11
N GLU A 158 0.79 1.04 18.05
CA GLU A 158 0.97 2.47 17.78
C GLU A 158 2.38 2.77 17.30
N ILE A 159 2.48 3.45 16.14
CA ILE A 159 3.76 3.92 15.60
C ILE A 159 4.18 5.19 16.37
N THR A 160 5.41 5.19 16.87
CA THR A 160 6.00 6.32 17.59
C THR A 160 7.22 6.86 16.87
N ASP A 161 7.65 8.07 17.22
CA ASP A 161 8.87 8.65 16.65
C ASP A 161 10.11 7.80 17.02
N ASP A 162 10.15 7.22 18.22
CA ASP A 162 11.22 6.30 18.63
C ASP A 162 11.29 5.06 17.75
N PHE A 163 10.13 4.46 17.44
CA PHE A 163 10.05 3.34 16.52
C PHE A 163 10.57 3.73 15.13
N LEU A 164 10.14 4.87 14.60
CA LEU A 164 10.60 5.35 13.29
C LEU A 164 12.10 5.61 13.26
N ASN A 165 12.66 6.22 14.30
CA ASN A 165 14.10 6.48 14.41
C ASN A 165 14.94 5.19 14.47
N GLN A 166 14.37 4.08 14.95
CA GLN A 166 15.04 2.76 14.93
C GLN A 166 14.97 2.07 13.59
N GLU A 167 13.88 2.25 12.84
CA GLU A 167 13.58 1.47 11.64
C GLU A 167 13.91 2.20 10.33
N ILE A 168 13.93 3.54 10.33
CA ILE A 168 14.20 4.38 9.16
C ILE A 168 15.49 5.17 9.40
N SER A 169 16.45 5.06 8.47
CA SER A 169 17.74 5.79 8.59
C SER A 169 17.62 7.29 8.26
N GLN A 170 16.63 7.68 7.45
CA GLN A 170 16.33 9.08 7.19
C GLN A 170 15.51 9.68 8.32
N LYS A 171 15.69 10.96 8.58
CA LYS A 171 14.81 11.68 9.48
C LYS A 171 13.39 11.64 8.94
N SER A 172 12.42 11.36 9.80
CA SER A 172 11.01 11.27 9.43
C SER A 172 10.12 11.81 10.53
N LYS A 173 8.88 12.12 10.20
CA LYS A 173 7.88 12.59 11.19
C LYS A 173 6.50 12.00 10.92
N ILE A 174 5.72 11.81 11.95
CA ILE A 174 4.32 11.43 11.88
C ILE A 174 3.48 12.68 11.56
N ASN A 175 2.87 12.71 10.37
CA ASN A 175 1.99 13.81 9.97
C ASN A 175 0.55 13.61 10.43
N LYS A 176 0.07 12.38 10.40
CA LYS A 176 -1.30 12.00 10.77
C LYS A 176 -1.29 10.61 11.40
N GLN A 177 -2.13 10.40 12.38
CA GLN A 177 -2.31 9.10 13.03
C GLN A 177 -3.74 8.94 13.51
N LYS A 178 -4.28 7.73 13.38
CA LYS A 178 -5.60 7.32 13.88
C LYS A 178 -5.61 5.84 14.24
N ARG A 179 -6.71 5.43 14.90
CA ARG A 179 -7.00 4.03 15.22
C ARG A 179 -8.43 3.67 14.75
N SER A 180 -8.59 2.46 14.26
CA SER A 180 -9.88 1.87 13.91
C SER A 180 -9.93 0.43 14.41
N GLY A 181 -10.72 0.17 15.46
CA GLY A 181 -10.70 -1.11 16.15
C GLY A 181 -9.32 -1.40 16.75
N GLN A 182 -8.70 -2.50 16.35
CA GLN A 182 -7.35 -2.88 16.79
C GLN A 182 -6.24 -2.40 15.84
N VAL A 183 -6.60 -1.79 14.71
CA VAL A 183 -5.64 -1.33 13.71
C VAL A 183 -5.26 0.12 13.98
N HIS A 184 -3.97 0.37 14.18
CA HIS A 184 -3.36 1.69 14.16
C HIS A 184 -2.93 2.01 12.74
N TYR A 185 -3.16 3.23 12.28
CA TYR A 185 -2.69 3.65 10.97
C TYR A 185 -2.21 5.10 10.99
N CYS A 186 -1.14 5.33 10.27
CA CYS A 186 -0.50 6.64 10.23
C CYS A 186 0.04 6.99 8.84
N LEU A 187 0.31 8.27 8.65
CA LEU A 187 1.01 8.82 7.50
C LEU A 187 2.25 9.53 8.01
N ILE A 188 3.41 9.09 7.56
CA ILE A 188 4.70 9.68 7.89
C ILE A 188 5.32 10.34 6.67
N GLU A 189 6.23 11.28 6.87
CA GLU A 189 6.98 11.98 5.82
C GLU A 189 8.48 11.87 6.10
N VAL A 190 9.25 11.55 5.08
CA VAL A 190 10.71 11.58 5.09
C VAL A 190 11.19 13.02 4.93
N LEU A 191 12.06 13.48 5.87
CA LEU A 191 12.54 14.86 5.97
C LEU A 191 13.96 15.02 5.41
#